data_fe68960250da3534956cd8ae256a1e87
#
_entry.id   fe68960250da3534956cd8ae256a1e87
#
_cell.length_a   1.000
_cell.length_b   1.000
_cell.length_c   1.000
_cell.angle_alpha   90.00
_cell.angle_beta   90.00
_cell.angle_gamma   90.00
#
_symmetry.space_group_name_H-M   'P 1'
#
loop_
_entity.id
_entity.type
_entity.pdbx_description
1 polymer ?
#
loop_
_entity_poly.entity_id
_entity_poly.type
_entity_poly.pdbx_seq_one_letter_code
_entity_poly.pdbx_strand_id
1 'polypeptide(L)'
;MDKPRYYFTGGSDKVDLDFSKLDFSYIACPYRFEAVYEHGVWRVRGLLEGSSMEIPEGSQCLHYGQQLFEGMKAQSGADGAVYAFRPYDNARRMNAGARYLSGPELPEELFVRGIEEVVAANLPYVPPFGSGAALYLRPFYIGIGDNVGVKPATRFVFRIFVTPVGPYFKGGFGADQGKAFMVTRLDRAAPHGSGNVKAGGNYACSFRPGAEAKAKGFAEALYLDPAEHRFIDEIGAANFLAFRDRTLITPDSMSVLPSITRESLLQIASELFGWPIERRKIPLEELDDISAAACCGTAAVITWIRQIADGDKTWEFPFDERWQRLYDELVGIQTAAAADPFGWRHKIPV
;
A
#
# COMPACT_ATOMS: atom_id res chain seq x y z
N MET A 1 23.87 14.81 21.37
CA MET A 1 23.37 15.46 20.15
C MET A 1 21.94 15.88 20.45
N ASP A 2 21.70 17.20 20.55
CA ASP A 2 20.39 17.72 20.87
C ASP A 2 19.38 17.34 19.79
N LYS A 3 18.26 16.76 20.21
CA LYS A 3 17.11 16.54 19.34
C LYS A 3 16.62 17.93 18.89
N PRO A 4 16.40 18.18 17.59
CA PRO A 4 15.76 19.41 17.17
C PRO A 4 14.36 19.45 17.79
N ARG A 5 14.14 20.38 18.70
CA ARG A 5 12.82 20.66 19.28
C ARG A 5 12.03 21.45 18.24
N TYR A 6 11.23 20.76 17.45
CA TYR A 6 10.20 21.44 16.68
C TYR A 6 9.10 21.86 17.64
N TYR A 7 9.15 23.13 18.08
CA TYR A 7 8.07 23.74 18.85
C TYR A 7 6.90 23.98 17.89
N PHE A 8 5.93 23.10 17.86
CA PHE A 8 4.58 23.51 17.52
C PHE A 8 4.09 24.41 18.66
N THR A 9 4.06 25.71 18.43
CA THR A 9 3.25 26.59 19.27
C THR A 9 1.82 26.17 19.07
N GLY A 10 1.27 25.48 20.08
CA GLY A 10 -0.04 24.86 20.05
C GLY A 10 -1.12 25.78 19.52
N GLY A 11 -1.60 25.45 18.36
CA GLY A 11 -2.88 25.83 17.83
C GLY A 11 -3.47 24.56 17.28
N SER A 12 -4.63 24.17 17.78
CA SER A 12 -5.45 23.07 17.33
C SER A 12 -6.09 23.32 15.96
N ASP A 13 -5.50 24.20 15.16
CA ASP A 13 -6.08 24.66 13.91
C ASP A 13 -5.80 23.60 12.84
N LYS A 14 -6.74 22.67 12.72
CA LYS A 14 -6.81 21.80 11.54
C LYS A 14 -6.92 22.71 10.31
N VAL A 15 -6.25 22.30 9.23
CA VAL A 15 -6.40 22.97 7.93
C VAL A 15 -7.89 23.01 7.54
N ASP A 16 -8.27 24.03 6.80
CA ASP A 16 -9.63 24.17 6.25
C ASP A 16 -9.85 23.15 5.12
N LEU A 17 -9.99 21.87 5.52
CA LEU A 17 -10.27 20.74 4.65
C LEU A 17 -11.49 19.99 5.17
N ASP A 18 -12.46 19.77 4.30
CA ASP A 18 -13.58 18.85 4.58
C ASP A 18 -13.10 17.42 4.40
N PHE A 19 -12.61 16.80 5.46
CA PHE A 19 -12.08 15.44 5.45
C PHE A 19 -13.12 14.38 5.05
N SER A 20 -14.42 14.67 5.14
CA SER A 20 -15.49 13.76 4.74
C SER A 20 -15.69 13.67 3.22
N LYS A 21 -15.17 14.65 2.48
CA LYS A 21 -15.28 14.76 1.03
C LYS A 21 -14.02 14.40 0.27
N LEU A 22 -12.97 13.97 0.98
CA LEU A 22 -11.73 13.59 0.33
C LEU A 22 -11.93 12.35 -0.55
N ASP A 23 -11.29 12.35 -1.69
CA ASP A 23 -11.00 11.17 -2.51
C ASP A 23 -9.53 10.73 -2.35
N PHE A 24 -9.07 9.80 -3.18
CA PHE A 24 -7.67 9.35 -3.17
C PHE A 24 -6.81 10.21 -4.09
N SER A 25 -6.84 11.54 -3.90
CA SER A 25 -6.11 12.53 -4.69
C SER A 25 -4.94 13.13 -3.92
N TYR A 26 -3.97 13.69 -4.66
CA TYR A 26 -2.81 14.34 -4.05
C TYR A 26 -3.14 15.75 -3.60
N ILE A 27 -2.99 16.00 -2.29
CA ILE A 27 -3.02 17.31 -1.66
C ILE A 27 -1.64 17.57 -1.06
N ALA A 28 -0.97 18.63 -1.50
CA ALA A 28 0.37 18.94 -1.02
C ALA A 28 0.35 19.38 0.45
N CYS A 29 1.06 18.65 1.30
CA CYS A 29 1.32 19.06 2.68
C CYS A 29 2.65 19.84 2.74
N PRO A 30 2.90 20.66 3.79
CA PRO A 30 4.08 21.52 3.86
C PRO A 30 5.41 20.79 3.91
N TYR A 31 5.51 19.69 4.68
CA TYR A 31 6.79 19.07 5.03
C TYR A 31 6.97 17.69 4.44
N ARG A 32 8.22 17.36 4.14
CA ARG A 32 8.72 16.04 3.71
C ARG A 32 9.92 15.66 4.55
N PHE A 33 10.13 14.38 4.79
CA PHE A 33 11.38 13.86 5.33
C PHE A 33 12.29 13.41 4.21
N GLU A 34 13.61 13.64 4.34
CA GLU A 34 14.60 13.18 3.37
C GLU A 34 15.88 12.67 4.05
N ALA A 35 16.40 11.58 3.48
CA ALA A 35 17.74 11.10 3.72
C ALA A 35 18.43 10.73 2.38
N VAL A 36 19.72 10.90 2.30
CA VAL A 36 20.53 10.65 1.10
C VAL A 36 21.63 9.66 1.42
N TYR A 37 21.79 8.64 0.57
CA TYR A 37 22.94 7.74 0.60
C TYR A 37 23.99 8.21 -0.39
N GLU A 38 25.18 8.47 0.12
CA GLU A 38 26.35 8.81 -0.66
C GLU A 38 27.63 8.44 0.11
N HIS A 39 28.68 8.11 -0.62
CA HIS A 39 29.98 7.68 -0.03
C HIS A 39 29.85 6.54 0.99
N GLY A 40 28.92 5.59 0.74
CA GLY A 40 28.76 4.40 1.58
C GLY A 40 27.90 4.59 2.85
N VAL A 41 27.31 5.78 3.07
CA VAL A 41 26.54 6.07 4.29
C VAL A 41 25.25 6.83 4.02
N TRP A 42 24.23 6.57 4.83
CA TRP A 42 23.01 7.36 4.88
C TRP A 42 23.22 8.63 5.70
N ARG A 43 22.83 9.77 5.15
CA ARG A 43 22.86 11.08 5.81
C ARG A 43 21.43 11.63 5.86
N VAL A 44 20.96 11.94 7.06
CA VAL A 44 19.64 12.54 7.27
C VAL A 44 19.72 14.02 6.93
N ARG A 45 18.86 14.46 6.00
CA ARG A 45 18.59 15.89 5.75
C ARG A 45 17.47 16.44 6.63
N GLY A 46 16.62 15.55 7.16
CA GLY A 46 15.49 15.89 8.01
C GLY A 46 14.29 16.38 7.22
N LEU A 47 13.52 17.29 7.84
CA LEU A 47 12.33 17.87 7.25
C LEU A 47 12.68 18.97 6.24
N LEU A 48 12.05 18.90 5.07
CA LEU A 48 12.17 19.87 3.99
C LEU A 48 10.79 20.41 3.64
N GLU A 49 10.73 21.70 3.29
CA GLU A 49 9.53 22.34 2.76
C GLU A 49 9.41 22.15 1.23
N GLY A 50 8.20 22.35 0.72
CA GLY A 50 7.93 22.30 -0.73
C GLY A 50 7.63 20.90 -1.27
N SER A 51 7.18 20.80 -2.52
CA SER A 51 6.69 19.54 -3.14
C SER A 51 7.52 19.05 -4.32
N SER A 52 8.59 19.77 -4.67
CA SER A 52 9.50 19.41 -5.75
C SER A 52 10.82 18.85 -5.23
N MET A 53 11.56 18.21 -6.12
CA MET A 53 12.94 17.83 -5.93
C MET A 53 13.68 17.93 -7.26
N GLU A 54 14.95 18.29 -7.20
CA GLU A 54 15.84 18.26 -8.36
C GLU A 54 16.63 16.96 -8.36
N ILE A 55 16.68 16.32 -9.52
CA ILE A 55 17.47 15.13 -9.76
C ILE A 55 18.24 15.28 -11.07
N PRO A 56 19.50 14.76 -11.16
CA PRO A 56 20.24 14.80 -12.41
C PRO A 56 19.52 14.06 -13.54
N GLU A 57 19.64 14.55 -14.78
CA GLU A 57 18.97 13.93 -15.94
C GLU A 57 19.46 12.51 -16.23
N GLY A 58 20.71 12.16 -15.87
CA GLY A 58 21.28 10.81 -16.00
C GLY A 58 20.90 9.83 -14.88
N SER A 59 19.90 10.15 -14.06
CA SER A 59 19.53 9.32 -12.92
C SER A 59 18.88 7.99 -13.34
N GLN A 60 19.29 6.90 -12.70
CA GLN A 60 18.84 5.53 -12.98
C GLN A 60 17.35 5.35 -12.75
N CYS A 61 16.75 6.10 -11.84
CA CYS A 61 15.30 6.07 -11.63
C CYS A 61 14.51 6.57 -12.84
N LEU A 62 15.06 7.50 -13.65
CA LEU A 62 14.41 8.04 -14.85
C LEU A 62 14.51 7.08 -16.05
N HIS A 63 15.63 6.40 -16.21
CA HIS A 63 15.92 5.63 -17.42
C HIS A 63 15.76 4.12 -17.21
N TYR A 64 16.03 3.61 -16.01
CA TYR A 64 16.08 2.17 -15.73
C TYR A 64 15.12 1.76 -14.61
N GLY A 65 14.26 2.66 -14.14
CA GLY A 65 13.25 2.36 -13.14
C GLY A 65 13.84 1.90 -11.80
N GLN A 66 15.10 2.29 -11.45
CA GLN A 66 15.69 1.95 -10.15
C GLN A 66 15.02 2.78 -9.06
N GLN A 67 13.82 2.37 -8.70
CA GLN A 67 13.00 3.02 -7.69
C GLN A 67 12.09 2.04 -6.97
N LEU A 68 11.82 2.35 -5.71
CA LEU A 68 10.87 1.66 -4.85
C LEU A 68 9.94 2.67 -4.21
N PHE A 69 8.77 2.21 -3.80
CA PHE A 69 7.89 3.03 -2.99
C PHE A 69 7.14 2.18 -1.98
N GLU A 70 6.63 2.84 -0.95
CA GLU A 70 5.74 2.25 0.03
C GLU A 70 4.43 3.04 0.11
N GLY A 71 3.42 2.43 0.67
CA GLY A 71 2.15 3.07 0.99
C GLY A 71 1.75 2.67 2.40
N MET A 72 1.53 3.68 3.22
CA MET A 72 1.13 3.54 4.62
C MET A 72 0.05 4.57 4.95
N LYS A 73 -0.56 4.42 6.11
CA LYS A 73 -1.50 5.42 6.66
C LYS A 73 -1.10 5.77 8.07
N ALA A 74 -1.20 7.06 8.41
CA ALA A 74 -1.30 7.50 9.79
C ALA A 74 -2.75 7.89 10.06
N GLN A 75 -3.29 7.43 11.19
CA GLN A 75 -4.68 7.57 11.55
C GLN A 75 -4.83 8.09 12.97
N SER A 76 -5.81 8.97 13.19
CA SER A 76 -6.22 9.34 14.53
C SER A 76 -6.89 8.15 15.22
N GLY A 77 -6.44 7.86 16.42
CA GLY A 77 -7.00 6.80 17.26
C GLY A 77 -8.23 7.29 18.04
N ALA A 78 -9.05 6.33 18.47
CA ALA A 78 -10.18 6.58 19.38
C ALA A 78 -9.74 7.18 20.74
N ASP A 79 -8.50 6.98 21.12
CA ASP A 79 -7.85 7.52 22.33
C ASP A 79 -7.20 8.90 22.10
N GLY A 80 -7.36 9.49 20.92
CA GLY A 80 -6.82 10.80 20.55
C GLY A 80 -5.35 10.79 20.11
N ALA A 81 -4.65 9.66 20.15
CA ALA A 81 -3.30 9.55 19.63
C ALA A 81 -3.28 9.35 18.11
N VAL A 82 -2.11 9.49 17.49
CA VAL A 82 -1.90 9.19 16.07
C VAL A 82 -1.06 7.93 15.93
N TYR A 83 -1.47 7.04 15.04
CA TYR A 83 -0.82 5.75 14.84
C TYR A 83 -0.44 5.52 13.38
N ALA A 84 0.78 5.00 13.16
CA ALA A 84 1.16 4.31 11.92
C ALA A 84 1.01 2.79 12.12
N PHE A 85 0.62 2.08 11.07
CA PHE A 85 0.38 0.65 11.13
C PHE A 85 1.56 -0.14 10.55
N ARG A 86 2.22 -0.97 11.37
CA ARG A 86 3.32 -1.89 11.01
C ARG A 86 4.48 -1.24 10.23
N PRO A 87 5.02 -0.07 10.64
CA PRO A 87 6.01 0.66 9.85
C PRO A 87 7.32 -0.11 9.64
N TYR A 88 7.73 -0.95 10.58
CA TYR A 88 8.91 -1.80 10.44
C TYR A 88 8.76 -2.86 9.32
N ASP A 89 7.56 -3.40 9.12
CA ASP A 89 7.30 -4.34 8.03
C ASP A 89 7.39 -3.65 6.67
N ASN A 90 6.96 -2.39 6.56
CA ASN A 90 7.17 -1.57 5.36
C ASN A 90 8.67 -1.31 5.13
N ALA A 91 9.45 -0.98 6.18
CA ALA A 91 10.89 -0.80 6.08
C ALA A 91 11.59 -2.07 5.57
N ARG A 92 11.27 -3.24 6.14
CA ARG A 92 11.81 -4.54 5.73
C ARG A 92 11.47 -4.88 4.27
N ARG A 93 10.23 -4.61 3.86
CA ARG A 93 9.80 -4.84 2.47
C ARG A 93 10.51 -3.91 1.50
N MET A 94 10.69 -2.63 1.84
CA MET A 94 11.48 -1.70 1.04
C MET A 94 12.95 -2.18 0.94
N ASN A 95 13.55 -2.65 2.03
CA ASN A 95 14.91 -3.18 2.04
C ASN A 95 15.06 -4.45 1.20
N ALA A 96 14.07 -5.35 1.22
CA ALA A 96 14.05 -6.50 0.31
C ALA A 96 14.06 -6.05 -1.17
N GLY A 97 13.29 -5.01 -1.50
CA GLY A 97 13.31 -4.39 -2.82
C GLY A 97 14.64 -3.70 -3.15
N ALA A 98 15.26 -3.00 -2.18
CA ALA A 98 16.56 -2.34 -2.36
C ALA A 98 17.64 -3.37 -2.71
N ARG A 99 17.71 -4.49 -1.98
CA ARG A 99 18.63 -5.60 -2.31
C ARG A 99 18.38 -6.14 -3.72
N TYR A 100 17.11 -6.35 -4.09
CA TYR A 100 16.73 -6.84 -5.42
C TYR A 100 17.21 -5.90 -6.54
N LEU A 101 17.07 -4.59 -6.34
CA LEU A 101 17.49 -3.55 -7.30
C LEU A 101 18.95 -3.11 -7.13
N SER A 102 19.76 -3.87 -6.40
CA SER A 102 21.19 -3.59 -6.16
C SER A 102 21.44 -2.21 -5.53
N GLY A 103 20.57 -1.78 -4.64
CA GLY A 103 20.70 -0.56 -3.85
C GLY A 103 21.05 -0.84 -2.38
N PRO A 104 21.55 0.16 -1.64
CA PRO A 104 21.85 0.02 -0.21
C PRO A 104 20.58 -0.10 0.63
N GLU A 105 20.65 -0.92 1.67
CA GLU A 105 19.56 -0.99 2.64
C GLU A 105 19.47 0.31 3.46
N LEU A 106 18.25 0.72 3.75
CA LEU A 106 17.95 1.82 4.66
C LEU A 106 17.82 1.26 6.08
N PRO A 107 18.48 1.80 7.11
CA PRO A 107 18.23 1.40 8.50
C PRO A 107 16.74 1.49 8.84
N GLU A 108 16.17 0.43 9.42
CA GLU A 108 14.73 0.38 9.74
C GLU A 108 14.33 1.53 10.68
N GLU A 109 15.19 1.86 11.64
CA GLU A 109 14.98 2.97 12.58
C GLU A 109 14.97 4.34 11.85
N LEU A 110 15.75 4.48 10.78
CA LEU A 110 15.74 5.70 9.98
C LEU A 110 14.44 5.83 9.18
N PHE A 111 13.91 4.72 8.65
CA PHE A 111 12.61 4.69 8.00
C PHE A 111 11.50 5.10 8.98
N VAL A 112 11.46 4.49 10.17
CA VAL A 112 10.43 4.76 11.18
C VAL A 112 10.54 6.18 11.72
N ARG A 113 11.75 6.64 12.02
CA ARG A 113 12.03 8.03 12.40
C ARG A 113 11.49 9.01 11.34
N GLY A 114 11.69 8.73 10.05
CA GLY A 114 11.18 9.57 8.97
C GLY A 114 9.64 9.62 8.96
N ILE A 115 8.97 8.50 9.26
CA ILE A 115 7.51 8.45 9.44
C ILE A 115 7.07 9.33 10.62
N GLU A 116 7.71 9.20 11.77
CA GLU A 116 7.40 9.99 12.96
C GLU A 116 7.55 11.49 12.70
N GLU A 117 8.71 11.91 12.20
CA GLU A 117 9.00 13.31 11.95
C GLU A 117 8.05 13.94 10.93
N VAL A 118 7.77 13.26 9.81
CA VAL A 118 6.92 13.83 8.76
C VAL A 118 5.44 13.88 9.18
N VAL A 119 4.95 12.92 9.96
CA VAL A 119 3.58 12.95 10.48
C VAL A 119 3.44 14.05 11.52
N ALA A 120 4.36 14.15 12.48
CA ALA A 120 4.35 15.20 13.51
C ALA A 120 4.40 16.60 12.88
N ALA A 121 5.24 16.82 11.85
CA ALA A 121 5.34 18.10 11.16
C ALA A 121 4.08 18.47 10.35
N ASN A 122 3.28 17.48 9.94
CA ASN A 122 2.03 17.67 9.19
C ASN A 122 0.78 17.31 10.01
N LEU A 123 0.87 17.36 11.34
CA LEU A 123 -0.23 16.98 12.24
C LEU A 123 -1.59 17.62 11.92
N PRO A 124 -1.68 18.92 11.51
CA PRO A 124 -2.95 19.53 11.12
C PRO A 124 -3.67 18.85 9.97
N TYR A 125 -2.94 18.07 9.13
CA TYR A 125 -3.47 17.33 7.99
C TYR A 125 -3.90 15.89 8.33
N VAL A 126 -3.66 15.42 9.56
CA VAL A 126 -4.14 14.12 10.01
C VAL A 126 -5.66 14.17 10.19
N PRO A 127 -6.46 13.41 9.42
CA PRO A 127 -7.92 13.43 9.54
C PRO A 127 -8.38 13.00 10.94
N PRO A 128 -9.49 13.56 11.45
CA PRO A 128 -10.02 13.17 12.75
C PRO A 128 -10.53 11.72 12.75
N PHE A 129 -10.49 11.10 13.93
CA PHE A 129 -11.09 9.77 14.13
C PHE A 129 -12.56 9.76 13.68
N GLY A 130 -12.99 8.69 13.02
CA GLY A 130 -14.36 8.52 12.52
C GLY A 130 -14.67 9.25 11.21
N SER A 131 -13.74 10.03 10.63
CA SER A 131 -13.96 10.69 9.33
C SER A 131 -13.94 9.74 8.12
N GLY A 132 -13.46 8.50 8.28
CA GLY A 132 -13.21 7.56 7.17
C GLY A 132 -11.98 7.91 6.32
N ALA A 133 -11.34 9.04 6.58
CA ALA A 133 -10.12 9.50 5.91
C ALA A 133 -8.86 9.15 6.72
N ALA A 134 -7.70 9.23 6.09
CA ALA A 134 -6.40 9.00 6.71
C ALA A 134 -5.33 9.91 6.11
N LEU A 135 -4.26 10.17 6.85
CA LEU A 135 -3.06 10.74 6.26
C LEU A 135 -2.28 9.61 5.57
N TYR A 136 -2.26 9.62 4.24
CA TYR A 136 -1.50 8.65 3.46
C TYR A 136 -0.03 9.06 3.39
N LEU A 137 0.86 8.14 3.69
CA LEU A 137 2.30 8.33 3.64
C LEU A 137 2.86 7.61 2.42
N ARG A 138 3.70 8.31 1.66
CA ARG A 138 4.39 7.79 0.50
C ARG A 138 5.91 7.83 0.70
N PRO A 139 6.49 6.86 1.43
CA PRO A 139 7.92 6.63 1.36
C PRO A 139 8.31 6.21 -0.06
N PHE A 140 9.38 6.78 -0.59
CA PHE A 140 9.97 6.33 -1.84
C PHE A 140 11.50 6.38 -1.78
N TYR A 141 12.10 5.55 -2.60
CA TYR A 141 13.53 5.32 -2.66
C TYR A 141 13.95 5.28 -4.13
N ILE A 142 14.89 6.14 -4.52
CA ILE A 142 15.31 6.29 -5.91
C ILE A 142 16.82 6.30 -6.05
N GLY A 143 17.34 5.63 -7.09
CA GLY A 143 18.73 5.74 -7.52
C GLY A 143 18.91 6.99 -8.38
N ILE A 144 19.86 7.83 -8.00
CA ILE A 144 20.18 9.09 -8.69
C ILE A 144 21.67 9.14 -9.07
N GLY A 145 22.00 9.99 -10.03
CA GLY A 145 23.38 10.24 -10.44
C GLY A 145 23.51 10.59 -11.91
N ASP A 146 24.77 10.70 -12.36
CA ASP A 146 25.12 11.06 -13.72
C ASP A 146 25.62 9.80 -14.44
N ASN A 147 24.72 9.09 -15.11
CA ASN A 147 25.04 7.83 -15.77
C ASN A 147 24.17 7.59 -17.02
N VAL A 148 24.76 7.01 -18.05
CA VAL A 148 24.07 6.56 -19.27
C VAL A 148 24.03 5.03 -19.35
N GLY A 149 25.03 4.35 -18.79
CA GLY A 149 25.13 2.89 -18.85
C GLY A 149 24.15 2.17 -17.92
N VAL A 150 23.76 0.94 -18.29
CA VAL A 150 22.89 0.08 -17.46
C VAL A 150 23.71 -0.48 -16.30
N LYS A 151 23.72 0.24 -15.20
CA LYS A 151 24.37 -0.14 -13.92
C LYS A 151 23.66 0.51 -12.75
N PRO A 152 23.75 -0.06 -11.54
CA PRO A 152 23.14 0.54 -10.34
C PRO A 152 23.68 1.95 -10.08
N ALA A 153 22.84 2.78 -9.48
CA ALA A 153 23.26 4.08 -8.96
C ALA A 153 24.27 3.92 -7.80
N THR A 154 25.06 4.96 -7.58
CA THR A 154 25.96 5.06 -6.42
C THR A 154 25.46 6.02 -5.35
N ARG A 155 24.42 6.78 -5.68
CA ARG A 155 23.71 7.70 -4.78
C ARG A 155 22.24 7.37 -4.77
N PHE A 156 21.60 7.49 -3.61
CA PHE A 156 20.16 7.21 -3.46
C PHE A 156 19.52 8.28 -2.60
N VAL A 157 18.26 8.54 -2.89
CA VAL A 157 17.40 9.38 -2.05
C VAL A 157 16.28 8.52 -1.48
N PHE A 158 16.11 8.59 -0.17
CA PHE A 158 14.91 8.17 0.53
C PHE A 158 14.14 9.41 0.92
N ARG A 159 12.87 9.49 0.52
CA ARG A 159 12.00 10.61 0.84
C ARG A 159 10.62 10.12 1.24
N ILE A 160 9.98 10.85 2.16
CA ILE A 160 8.60 10.59 2.56
C ILE A 160 7.81 11.89 2.38
N PHE A 161 6.74 11.83 1.61
CA PHE A 161 5.71 12.87 1.64
C PHE A 161 4.39 12.29 2.16
N VAL A 162 3.49 13.18 2.57
CA VAL A 162 2.18 12.81 3.08
C VAL A 162 1.08 13.58 2.34
N THR A 163 -0.13 13.00 2.32
CA THR A 163 -1.32 13.62 1.74
C THR A 163 -2.57 13.09 2.45
N PRO A 164 -3.51 13.93 2.88
CA PRO A 164 -4.78 13.46 3.41
C PRO A 164 -5.62 12.85 2.27
N VAL A 165 -6.17 11.68 2.50
CA VAL A 165 -6.95 10.93 1.51
C VAL A 165 -8.23 10.36 2.11
N GLY A 166 -9.27 10.27 1.29
CA GLY A 166 -10.47 9.51 1.56
C GLY A 166 -10.36 8.03 1.11
N PRO A 167 -11.48 7.32 1.01
CA PRO A 167 -11.52 5.94 0.54
C PRO A 167 -10.97 5.80 -0.89
N TYR A 168 -10.21 4.74 -1.15
CA TYR A 168 -9.63 4.47 -2.48
C TYR A 168 -10.71 4.25 -3.56
N PHE A 169 -11.73 3.47 -3.25
CA PHE A 169 -12.93 3.35 -4.09
C PHE A 169 -14.02 4.26 -3.54
N LYS A 170 -14.70 4.99 -4.44
CA LYS A 170 -15.86 5.82 -4.04
C LYS A 170 -16.91 4.97 -3.33
N GLY A 171 -17.48 5.51 -2.25
CA GLY A 171 -18.47 4.85 -1.41
C GLY A 171 -17.88 4.09 -0.21
N GLY A 172 -16.55 3.90 -0.15
CA GLY A 172 -15.91 3.19 0.95
C GLY A 172 -16.18 1.68 0.94
N PHE A 173 -16.31 1.08 2.12
CA PHE A 173 -16.65 -0.33 2.32
C PHE A 173 -18.11 -0.47 2.80
N GLY A 174 -18.84 -1.42 2.23
CA GLY A 174 -20.23 -1.70 2.58
C GLY A 174 -20.87 -2.70 1.62
N ALA A 175 -21.97 -3.29 2.01
CA ALA A 175 -22.65 -4.35 1.25
C ALA A 175 -23.13 -3.89 -0.15
N ASP A 176 -23.38 -2.61 -0.34
CA ASP A 176 -23.77 -1.98 -1.61
C ASP A 176 -22.55 -1.51 -2.45
N GLN A 177 -21.32 -1.66 -1.96
CA GLN A 177 -20.11 -1.10 -2.56
C GLN A 177 -19.24 -2.12 -3.32
N GLY A 178 -19.77 -3.30 -3.63
CA GLY A 178 -19.06 -4.33 -4.39
C GLY A 178 -18.59 -3.86 -5.76
N LYS A 179 -17.37 -4.25 -6.13
CA LYS A 179 -16.75 -3.86 -7.40
C LYS A 179 -16.71 -5.02 -8.39
N ALA A 180 -16.70 -4.67 -9.68
CA ALA A 180 -16.54 -5.63 -10.77
C ALA A 180 -15.12 -5.51 -11.36
N PHE A 181 -14.52 -6.65 -11.71
CA PHE A 181 -13.18 -6.74 -12.24
C PHE A 181 -13.14 -7.57 -13.53
N MET A 182 -12.21 -7.24 -14.41
CA MET A 182 -12.05 -7.91 -15.69
C MET A 182 -10.72 -8.67 -15.72
N VAL A 183 -10.77 -9.95 -16.09
CA VAL A 183 -9.55 -10.74 -16.33
C VAL A 183 -8.80 -10.16 -17.52
N THR A 184 -7.49 -9.97 -17.38
CA THR A 184 -6.59 -9.56 -18.46
C THR A 184 -5.61 -10.68 -18.81
N ARG A 185 -5.18 -10.71 -20.07
CA ARG A 185 -4.08 -11.58 -20.56
C ARG A 185 -2.74 -10.84 -20.67
N LEU A 186 -2.71 -9.57 -20.23
CA LEU A 186 -1.47 -8.80 -20.14
C LEU A 186 -0.79 -9.09 -18.80
N ASP A 187 0.51 -9.31 -18.82
CA ASP A 187 1.29 -9.60 -17.63
C ASP A 187 1.56 -8.32 -16.83
N ARG A 188 1.46 -8.41 -15.52
CA ARG A 188 1.91 -7.35 -14.61
C ARG A 188 3.41 -7.42 -14.38
N ALA A 189 3.97 -8.61 -14.34
CA ALA A 189 5.38 -8.87 -14.08
C ALA A 189 5.81 -10.19 -14.74
N ALA A 190 7.12 -10.37 -14.97
CA ALA A 190 7.66 -11.63 -15.46
C ALA A 190 7.57 -12.74 -14.38
N PRO A 191 7.48 -14.05 -14.77
CA PRO A 191 7.31 -15.17 -13.83
C PRO A 191 8.35 -15.24 -12.70
N HIS A 192 9.60 -14.91 -13.01
CA HIS A 192 10.73 -14.89 -12.07
C HIS A 192 11.38 -13.50 -12.00
N GLY A 193 10.58 -12.45 -12.28
CA GLY A 193 11.03 -11.08 -12.28
C GLY A 193 10.79 -10.37 -10.95
N SER A 194 10.48 -9.08 -11.02
CA SER A 194 10.30 -8.17 -9.87
C SER A 194 8.87 -8.12 -9.32
N GLY A 195 7.99 -9.10 -9.62
CA GLY A 195 6.58 -9.03 -9.25
C GLY A 195 6.31 -8.87 -7.76
N ASN A 196 7.13 -9.49 -6.91
CA ASN A 196 7.10 -9.38 -5.46
C ASN A 196 7.84 -8.15 -4.91
N VAL A 197 8.43 -7.32 -5.76
CA VAL A 197 9.11 -6.08 -5.40
C VAL A 197 8.18 -4.89 -5.61
N LYS A 198 8.14 -3.96 -4.67
CA LYS A 198 7.30 -2.75 -4.80
C LYS A 198 8.02 -1.68 -5.63
N ALA A 199 8.37 -2.06 -6.87
CA ALA A 199 9.05 -1.21 -7.86
C ALA A 199 8.03 -0.51 -8.76
N GLY A 200 8.26 0.77 -9.09
CA GLY A 200 7.34 1.56 -9.92
C GLY A 200 7.07 0.98 -11.29
N GLY A 201 8.05 0.28 -11.88
CA GLY A 201 7.90 -0.37 -13.18
C GLY A 201 6.77 -1.41 -13.23
N ASN A 202 6.58 -2.19 -12.14
CA ASN A 202 5.46 -3.16 -12.06
C ASN A 202 4.10 -2.46 -12.11
N TYR A 203 4.01 -1.25 -11.56
CA TYR A 203 2.77 -0.47 -11.56
C TYR A 203 2.53 0.24 -12.90
N ALA A 204 3.58 0.69 -13.57
CA ALA A 204 3.46 1.27 -14.90
C ALA A 204 2.89 0.26 -15.91
N CYS A 205 3.27 -1.03 -15.82
CA CYS A 205 2.70 -2.10 -16.64
C CYS A 205 1.19 -2.28 -16.45
N SER A 206 0.64 -1.87 -15.30
CA SER A 206 -0.80 -1.97 -15.01
C SER A 206 -1.65 -0.84 -15.61
N PHE A 207 -1.06 0.24 -16.14
CA PHE A 207 -1.82 1.37 -16.67
C PHE A 207 -2.70 1.00 -17.85
N ARG A 208 -2.17 0.23 -18.81
CA ARG A 208 -2.92 -0.19 -19.99
C ARG A 208 -4.07 -1.14 -19.62
N PRO A 209 -3.86 -2.27 -18.94
CA PRO A 209 -4.97 -3.16 -18.59
C PRO A 209 -6.00 -2.50 -17.67
N GLY A 210 -5.58 -1.62 -16.75
CA GLY A 210 -6.50 -0.84 -15.93
C GLY A 210 -7.35 0.15 -16.75
N ALA A 211 -6.77 0.80 -17.76
CA ALA A 211 -7.52 1.66 -18.67
C ALA A 211 -8.52 0.87 -19.54
N GLU A 212 -8.11 -0.30 -20.04
CA GLU A 212 -8.99 -1.20 -20.81
C GLU A 212 -10.17 -1.71 -19.96
N ALA A 213 -9.92 -2.07 -18.71
CA ALA A 213 -10.96 -2.49 -17.76
C ALA A 213 -11.97 -1.34 -17.50
N LYS A 214 -11.47 -0.14 -17.21
CA LYS A 214 -12.31 1.04 -16.95
C LYS A 214 -13.14 1.45 -18.18
N ALA A 215 -12.58 1.37 -19.38
CA ALA A 215 -13.31 1.63 -20.61
C ALA A 215 -14.50 0.68 -20.83
N LYS A 216 -14.44 -0.52 -20.24
CA LYS A 216 -15.53 -1.51 -20.27
C LYS A 216 -16.42 -1.49 -19.02
N GLY A 217 -16.26 -0.50 -18.13
CA GLY A 217 -17.09 -0.31 -16.94
C GLY A 217 -16.65 -1.12 -15.70
N PHE A 218 -15.48 -1.76 -15.74
CA PHE A 218 -14.92 -2.48 -14.61
C PHE A 218 -14.06 -1.54 -13.74
N ALA A 219 -13.90 -1.88 -12.46
CA ALA A 219 -13.10 -1.08 -11.54
C ALA A 219 -11.60 -1.17 -11.83
N GLU A 220 -11.10 -2.38 -12.16
CA GLU A 220 -9.69 -2.65 -12.45
C GLU A 220 -9.54 -4.02 -13.12
N ALA A 221 -8.31 -4.36 -13.55
CA ALA A 221 -7.97 -5.65 -14.13
C ALA A 221 -7.56 -6.67 -13.06
N LEU A 222 -7.99 -7.93 -13.24
CA LEU A 222 -7.50 -9.10 -12.53
C LEU A 222 -6.40 -9.76 -13.37
N TYR A 223 -5.25 -9.97 -12.77
CA TYR A 223 -4.09 -10.59 -13.41
C TYR A 223 -4.01 -12.07 -13.10
N LEU A 224 -3.65 -12.83 -14.11
CA LEU A 224 -3.26 -14.22 -13.96
C LEU A 224 -1.74 -14.35 -13.86
N ASP A 225 -1.28 -15.51 -13.42
CA ASP A 225 0.12 -15.84 -13.37
C ASP A 225 0.78 -15.71 -14.76
N PRO A 226 1.96 -15.11 -14.87
CA PRO A 226 2.56 -14.81 -16.18
C PRO A 226 3.20 -16.02 -16.86
N ALA A 227 3.25 -17.19 -16.20
CA ALA A 227 3.83 -18.40 -16.78
C ALA A 227 2.81 -19.24 -17.55
N GLU A 228 1.62 -19.42 -17.00
CA GLU A 228 0.59 -20.31 -17.51
C GLU A 228 -0.70 -19.57 -17.90
N HIS A 229 -0.90 -18.32 -17.44
CA HIS A 229 -2.14 -17.54 -17.57
C HIS A 229 -3.39 -18.29 -17.06
N ARG A 230 -3.21 -19.07 -16.05
CA ARG A 230 -4.23 -19.96 -15.48
C ARG A 230 -4.58 -19.64 -14.04
N PHE A 231 -3.60 -19.23 -13.23
CA PHE A 231 -3.79 -19.04 -11.81
C PHE A 231 -3.99 -17.55 -11.49
N ILE A 232 -4.89 -17.26 -10.57
CA ILE A 232 -5.13 -15.88 -10.12
C ILE A 232 -3.91 -15.39 -9.32
N ASP A 233 -3.40 -14.20 -9.66
CA ASP A 233 -2.32 -13.52 -8.93
C ASP A 233 -2.85 -12.32 -8.14
N GLU A 234 -3.11 -11.21 -8.81
CA GLU A 234 -3.47 -9.93 -8.16
C GLU A 234 -4.58 -9.19 -8.91
N ILE A 235 -5.16 -8.18 -8.28
CA ILE A 235 -6.13 -7.27 -8.88
C ILE A 235 -5.59 -5.85 -8.82
N GLY A 236 -5.21 -5.28 -9.96
CA GLY A 236 -4.64 -3.93 -10.01
C GLY A 236 -3.43 -3.80 -9.06
N ALA A 237 -3.58 -3.01 -8.00
CA ALA A 237 -2.59 -2.80 -6.96
C ALA A 237 -2.96 -3.47 -5.62
N ALA A 238 -3.87 -4.47 -5.64
CA ALA A 238 -4.42 -5.15 -4.48
C ALA A 238 -4.27 -6.67 -4.58
N ASN A 239 -4.11 -7.35 -3.45
CA ASN A 239 -4.03 -8.82 -3.40
C ASN A 239 -5.43 -9.44 -3.41
N PHE A 240 -5.57 -10.58 -4.06
CA PHE A 240 -6.80 -11.38 -4.11
C PHE A 240 -6.99 -12.20 -2.84
N LEU A 241 -8.23 -12.25 -2.36
CA LEU A 241 -8.71 -13.08 -1.25
C LEU A 241 -10.04 -13.72 -1.65
N ALA A 242 -10.28 -14.95 -1.23
CA ALA A 242 -11.57 -15.59 -1.44
C ALA A 242 -11.93 -16.55 -0.32
N PHE A 243 -13.23 -16.83 -0.17
CA PHE A 243 -13.71 -17.93 0.66
C PHE A 243 -14.18 -19.09 -0.21
N ARG A 244 -13.61 -20.25 0.07
CA ARG A 244 -14.16 -21.53 -0.37
C ARG A 244 -14.70 -22.21 0.87
N ASP A 245 -16.00 -22.37 0.95
CA ASP A 245 -16.71 -22.83 2.16
C ASP A 245 -16.34 -21.99 3.39
N ARG A 246 -15.59 -22.57 4.34
CA ARG A 246 -15.14 -21.90 5.57
C ARG A 246 -13.68 -21.45 5.50
N THR A 247 -12.97 -21.80 4.45
CA THR A 247 -11.54 -21.56 4.30
C THR A 247 -11.28 -20.26 3.56
N LEU A 248 -10.47 -19.37 4.16
CA LEU A 248 -9.95 -18.18 3.50
C LEU A 248 -8.73 -18.56 2.66
N ILE A 249 -8.80 -18.35 1.36
CA ILE A 249 -7.73 -18.68 0.42
C ILE A 249 -7.14 -17.43 -0.20
N THR A 250 -5.85 -17.48 -0.54
CA THR A 250 -5.13 -16.40 -1.22
C THR A 250 -4.03 -16.97 -2.12
N PRO A 251 -3.71 -16.31 -3.25
CA PRO A 251 -2.64 -16.74 -4.13
C PRO A 251 -1.29 -16.80 -3.42
N ASP A 252 -0.54 -17.87 -3.70
CA ASP A 252 0.88 -18.05 -3.37
C ASP A 252 1.68 -18.07 -4.66
N SER A 253 2.32 -16.98 -5.00
CA SER A 253 3.05 -16.78 -6.24
C SER A 253 4.20 -15.82 -6.05
N MET A 254 5.33 -16.09 -6.72
CA MET A 254 6.50 -15.20 -6.75
C MET A 254 6.22 -13.87 -7.49
N SER A 255 5.15 -13.80 -8.27
CA SER A 255 4.72 -12.59 -8.98
C SER A 255 3.85 -11.67 -8.12
N VAL A 256 3.36 -12.16 -6.98
CA VAL A 256 2.46 -11.42 -6.08
C VAL A 256 3.25 -10.63 -5.05
N LEU A 257 2.87 -9.36 -4.87
CA LEU A 257 3.47 -8.52 -3.81
C LEU A 257 3.12 -9.08 -2.42
N PRO A 258 4.11 -9.27 -1.50
CA PRO A 258 3.84 -9.64 -0.11
C PRO A 258 3.20 -8.45 0.63
N SER A 259 1.86 -8.42 0.62
CA SER A 259 1.06 -7.34 1.18
C SER A 259 0.98 -7.44 2.70
N ILE A 260 1.35 -6.35 3.39
CA ILE A 260 1.23 -6.25 4.84
C ILE A 260 -0.25 -6.31 5.26
N THR A 261 -1.15 -5.70 4.49
CA THR A 261 -2.60 -5.79 4.75
C THR A 261 -3.10 -7.23 4.62
N ARG A 262 -2.71 -7.95 3.56
CA ARG A 262 -3.08 -9.36 3.40
C ARG A 262 -2.59 -10.19 4.58
N GLU A 263 -1.32 -10.08 4.95
CA GLU A 263 -0.75 -10.81 6.07
C GLU A 263 -1.50 -10.52 7.38
N SER A 264 -1.85 -9.26 7.62
CA SER A 264 -2.64 -8.87 8.80
C SER A 264 -4.05 -9.49 8.79
N LEU A 265 -4.74 -9.47 7.65
CA LEU A 265 -6.06 -10.08 7.52
C LEU A 265 -6.04 -11.59 7.70
N LEU A 266 -5.03 -12.27 7.15
CA LEU A 266 -4.87 -13.71 7.33
C LEU A 266 -4.58 -14.07 8.80
N GLN A 267 -3.78 -13.27 9.49
CA GLN A 267 -3.47 -13.45 10.90
C GLN A 267 -4.70 -13.21 11.79
N ILE A 268 -5.47 -12.14 11.55
CA ILE A 268 -6.76 -11.89 12.21
C ILE A 268 -7.71 -13.07 11.97
N ALA A 269 -7.88 -13.50 10.73
CA ALA A 269 -8.77 -14.61 10.38
C ALA A 269 -8.40 -15.90 11.11
N SER A 270 -7.11 -16.24 11.16
CA SER A 270 -6.61 -17.45 11.81
C SER A 270 -6.65 -17.35 13.33
N GLU A 271 -6.04 -16.30 13.92
CA GLU A 271 -5.78 -16.24 15.35
C GLU A 271 -6.95 -15.69 16.16
N LEU A 272 -7.73 -14.73 15.61
CA LEU A 272 -8.88 -14.17 16.33
C LEU A 272 -10.19 -14.86 15.98
N PHE A 273 -10.35 -15.33 14.72
CA PHE A 273 -11.61 -15.92 14.29
C PHE A 273 -11.56 -17.44 14.12
N GLY A 274 -10.37 -18.04 14.19
CA GLY A 274 -10.18 -19.50 14.06
C GLY A 274 -10.54 -20.02 12.67
N TRP A 275 -10.44 -19.18 11.62
CA TRP A 275 -10.76 -19.62 10.26
C TRP A 275 -9.56 -20.34 9.64
N PRO A 276 -9.79 -21.45 8.92
CA PRO A 276 -8.75 -22.10 8.15
C PRO A 276 -8.21 -21.18 7.04
N ILE A 277 -6.90 -21.23 6.83
CA ILE A 277 -6.20 -20.43 5.81
C ILE A 277 -5.48 -21.36 4.84
N GLU A 278 -5.62 -21.09 3.55
CA GLU A 278 -4.82 -21.72 2.51
C GLU A 278 -4.12 -20.69 1.63
N ARG A 279 -2.81 -20.87 1.49
CA ARG A 279 -1.97 -20.11 0.53
C ARG A 279 -1.56 -21.10 -0.56
N ARG A 280 -2.04 -20.89 -1.77
CA ARG A 280 -1.81 -21.80 -2.88
C ARG A 280 -2.09 -21.15 -4.23
N LYS A 281 -1.71 -21.81 -5.31
CA LYS A 281 -2.20 -21.46 -6.64
C LYS A 281 -3.74 -21.64 -6.68
N ILE A 282 -4.44 -20.65 -7.23
CA ILE A 282 -5.91 -20.66 -7.39
C ILE A 282 -6.21 -20.64 -8.89
N PRO A 283 -6.61 -21.77 -9.49
CA PRO A 283 -7.00 -21.78 -10.89
C PRO A 283 -8.18 -20.84 -11.14
N LEU A 284 -8.20 -20.15 -12.29
CA LEU A 284 -9.31 -19.23 -12.62
C LEU A 284 -10.66 -19.95 -12.65
N GLU A 285 -10.68 -21.19 -13.11
CA GLU A 285 -11.87 -22.04 -13.14
C GLU A 285 -12.42 -22.39 -11.75
N GLU A 286 -11.60 -22.30 -10.69
CA GLU A 286 -12.05 -22.53 -9.31
C GLU A 286 -12.99 -21.43 -8.80
N LEU A 287 -13.11 -20.30 -9.52
CA LEU A 287 -14.11 -19.29 -9.19
C LEU A 287 -15.54 -19.85 -9.23
N ASP A 288 -15.78 -20.97 -9.90
CA ASP A 288 -17.07 -21.69 -9.89
C ASP A 288 -17.42 -22.25 -8.48
N ASP A 289 -16.41 -22.52 -7.62
CA ASP A 289 -16.55 -23.08 -6.27
C ASP A 289 -16.37 -22.00 -5.16
N ILE A 290 -16.07 -20.75 -5.52
CA ILE A 290 -15.85 -19.68 -4.56
C ILE A 290 -17.19 -19.11 -4.09
N SER A 291 -17.36 -19.02 -2.78
CA SER A 291 -18.58 -18.46 -2.16
C SER A 291 -18.53 -16.95 -2.01
N ALA A 292 -17.34 -16.35 -1.86
CA ALA A 292 -17.16 -14.92 -1.73
C ALA A 292 -15.74 -14.51 -2.11
N ALA A 293 -15.57 -13.36 -2.74
CA ALA A 293 -14.27 -12.84 -3.17
C ALA A 293 -14.06 -11.39 -2.75
N ALA A 294 -12.78 -11.03 -2.52
CA ALA A 294 -12.37 -9.67 -2.18
C ALA A 294 -10.95 -9.38 -2.67
N CYS A 295 -10.58 -8.12 -2.66
CA CYS A 295 -9.18 -7.72 -2.76
C CYS A 295 -8.80 -6.80 -1.59
N CYS A 296 -7.51 -6.76 -1.25
CA CYS A 296 -7.02 -6.00 -0.11
C CYS A 296 -5.70 -5.29 -0.38
N GLY A 297 -5.48 -4.20 0.35
CA GLY A 297 -4.25 -3.42 0.31
C GLY A 297 -4.37 -2.16 1.17
N THR A 298 -3.26 -1.45 1.39
CA THR A 298 -3.24 -0.26 2.27
C THR A 298 -4.27 0.79 1.86
N ALA A 299 -4.43 1.04 0.57
CA ALA A 299 -5.35 2.06 0.07
C ALA A 299 -6.81 1.60 0.20
N ALA A 300 -7.11 0.39 -0.28
CA ALA A 300 -8.46 -0.17 -0.34
C ALA A 300 -8.94 -0.78 1.00
N VAL A 301 -8.03 -1.11 1.91
CA VAL A 301 -8.24 -1.95 3.11
C VAL A 301 -8.76 -3.32 2.67
N ILE A 302 -10.06 -3.49 2.57
CA ILE A 302 -10.75 -4.60 1.89
C ILE A 302 -11.74 -3.99 0.90
N THR A 303 -11.87 -4.59 -0.26
CA THR A 303 -12.95 -4.30 -1.22
C THR A 303 -13.51 -5.63 -1.69
N TRP A 304 -14.78 -5.90 -1.39
CA TRP A 304 -15.40 -7.12 -1.84
C TRP A 304 -15.72 -7.07 -3.35
N ILE A 305 -15.61 -8.22 -3.97
CA ILE A 305 -15.77 -8.40 -5.40
C ILE A 305 -17.18 -8.94 -5.64
N ARG A 306 -18.03 -8.14 -6.32
CA ARG A 306 -19.36 -8.59 -6.73
C ARG A 306 -19.34 -9.38 -8.03
N GLN A 307 -18.32 -9.14 -8.88
CA GLN A 307 -18.27 -9.75 -10.20
C GLN A 307 -16.81 -9.84 -10.72
N ILE A 308 -16.49 -10.96 -11.35
CA ILE A 308 -15.30 -11.14 -12.18
C ILE A 308 -15.77 -11.56 -13.57
N ALA A 309 -15.23 -10.96 -14.64
CA ALA A 309 -15.56 -11.28 -16.02
C ALA A 309 -14.31 -11.67 -16.81
N ASP A 310 -14.42 -12.74 -17.62
CA ASP A 310 -13.41 -13.22 -18.58
C ASP A 310 -14.06 -13.50 -19.93
N GLY A 311 -13.97 -12.54 -20.86
CA GLY A 311 -14.72 -12.60 -22.10
C GLY A 311 -16.22 -12.64 -21.85
N ASP A 312 -16.88 -13.69 -22.30
CA ASP A 312 -18.32 -13.90 -22.14
C ASP A 312 -18.67 -14.63 -20.81
N LYS A 313 -17.67 -15.18 -20.10
CA LYS A 313 -17.89 -15.82 -18.80
C LYS A 313 -17.87 -14.81 -17.70
N THR A 314 -18.80 -14.94 -16.76
CA THR A 314 -18.95 -14.05 -15.61
C THR A 314 -19.21 -14.88 -14.36
N TRP A 315 -18.54 -14.52 -13.27
CA TRP A 315 -18.78 -15.03 -11.93
C TRP A 315 -19.33 -13.89 -11.07
N GLU A 316 -20.41 -14.16 -10.35
CA GLU A 316 -21.04 -13.20 -9.44
C GLU A 316 -20.94 -13.72 -8.00
N PHE A 317 -20.59 -12.83 -7.09
CA PHE A 317 -20.44 -13.15 -5.67
C PHE A 317 -21.39 -12.28 -4.85
N PRO A 318 -22.06 -12.84 -3.84
CA PRO A 318 -22.81 -12.05 -2.87
C PRO A 318 -21.85 -11.34 -1.90
N PHE A 319 -22.37 -10.32 -1.22
CA PHE A 319 -21.67 -9.77 -0.05
C PHE A 319 -21.64 -10.82 1.07
N ASP A 320 -20.51 -10.99 1.71
CA ASP A 320 -20.30 -11.91 2.81
C ASP A 320 -19.89 -11.15 4.08
N GLU A 321 -20.63 -11.36 5.16
CA GLU A 321 -20.40 -10.72 6.45
C GLU A 321 -19.02 -10.99 7.04
N ARG A 322 -18.33 -12.03 6.60
CA ARG A 322 -16.94 -12.30 7.01
C ARG A 322 -16.00 -11.19 6.55
N TRP A 323 -16.26 -10.55 5.41
CA TRP A 323 -15.51 -9.37 4.96
C TRP A 323 -15.72 -8.16 5.86
N GLN A 324 -16.96 -7.94 6.35
CA GLN A 324 -17.25 -6.88 7.31
C GLN A 324 -16.50 -7.10 8.61
N ARG A 325 -16.53 -8.32 9.15
CA ARG A 325 -15.82 -8.66 10.39
C ARG A 325 -14.31 -8.43 10.28
N LEU A 326 -13.69 -8.85 9.16
CA LEU A 326 -12.27 -8.62 8.90
C LEU A 326 -11.95 -7.13 8.76
N TYR A 327 -12.80 -6.38 8.07
CA TYR A 327 -12.64 -4.94 7.89
C TYR A 327 -12.71 -4.20 9.23
N ASP A 328 -13.74 -4.47 10.01
CA ASP A 328 -13.98 -3.81 11.30
C ASP A 328 -12.85 -4.11 12.29
N GLU A 329 -12.39 -5.35 12.37
CA GLU A 329 -11.28 -5.73 13.24
C GLU A 329 -9.98 -5.05 12.82
N LEU A 330 -9.62 -5.12 11.54
CA LEU A 330 -8.37 -4.49 11.06
C LEU A 330 -8.40 -2.97 11.27
N VAL A 331 -9.50 -2.30 10.90
CA VAL A 331 -9.64 -0.84 11.07
C VAL A 331 -9.68 -0.50 12.56
N GLY A 332 -10.38 -1.30 13.36
CA GLY A 332 -10.43 -1.15 14.82
C GLY A 332 -9.03 -1.22 15.45
N ILE A 333 -8.22 -2.20 15.06
CA ILE A 333 -6.82 -2.29 15.48
C ILE A 333 -6.04 -1.05 15.04
N GLN A 334 -6.14 -0.65 13.77
CA GLN A 334 -5.41 0.50 13.20
C GLN A 334 -5.73 1.83 13.91
N THR A 335 -6.96 2.00 14.36
CA THR A 335 -7.47 3.24 14.96
C THR A 335 -7.61 3.18 16.48
N ALA A 336 -7.05 2.20 17.14
CA ALA A 336 -7.19 1.99 18.60
C ALA A 336 -8.65 1.89 19.09
N ALA A 337 -9.59 1.60 18.20
CA ALA A 337 -10.98 1.30 18.56
C ALA A 337 -11.16 -0.18 18.98
N ALA A 338 -10.20 -1.05 18.63
CA ALA A 338 -10.08 -2.42 19.08
C ALA A 338 -8.72 -2.67 19.75
N ALA A 339 -8.62 -3.75 20.52
CA ALA A 339 -7.34 -4.19 21.09
C ALA A 339 -6.34 -4.53 19.98
N ASP A 340 -5.06 -4.36 20.27
CA ASP A 340 -3.96 -4.75 19.36
C ASP A 340 -3.17 -5.92 19.98
N PRO A 341 -3.62 -7.16 19.84
CA PRO A 341 -2.94 -8.31 20.42
C PRO A 341 -1.61 -8.64 19.75
N PHE A 342 -1.34 -8.00 18.60
CA PHE A 342 -0.17 -8.28 17.76
C PHE A 342 0.94 -7.24 17.89
N GLY A 343 0.67 -6.09 18.52
CA GLY A 343 1.62 -4.98 18.63
C GLY A 343 1.90 -4.29 17.28
N TRP A 344 0.90 -4.19 16.41
CA TRP A 344 1.04 -3.60 15.07
C TRP A 344 0.97 -2.08 15.05
N ARG A 345 0.34 -1.49 16.06
CA ARG A 345 0.25 -0.03 16.17
C ARG A 345 1.58 0.56 16.59
N HIS A 346 2.03 1.53 15.85
CA HIS A 346 3.17 2.36 16.21
C HIS A 346 2.67 3.77 16.51
N LYS A 347 2.73 4.17 17.78
CA LYS A 347 2.28 5.48 18.23
C LYS A 347 3.27 6.54 17.75
N ILE A 348 2.76 7.56 17.08
CA ILE A 348 3.57 8.72 16.64
C ILE A 348 3.77 9.65 17.84
N PRO A 349 5.01 10.02 18.15
CA PRO A 349 5.29 10.99 19.21
C PRO A 349 4.94 12.42 18.71
N VAL A 350 3.79 12.94 19.13
CA VAL A 350 3.27 14.26 18.80
C VAL A 350 2.97 15.06 20.06
#